data_6e7d35f564390cc60b923af598758eca
#
_entry.id   6e7d35f564390cc60b923af598758eca
#
_cell.length_a   1.000
_cell.length_b   1.000
_cell.length_c   1.000
_cell.angle_alpha   90.00
_cell.angle_beta   90.00
_cell.angle_gamma   90.00
#
_symmetry.space_group_name_H-M   'P 1'
#
loop_
_entity.id
_entity.type
_entity.pdbx_description
1 polymer ?
#
loop_
_entity_poly.entity_id
_entity_poly.type
_entity_poly.pdbx_seq_one_letter_code
_entity_poly.pdbx_strand_id
1 'polypeptide(L)'
;TATRRVSHVDDLLDDPASALFAGLAILPKKSALTEYSYRLSHDHQRNFLAALDTKLIAAGLAGSDEGIFDLDFHAVMHWGRDPALEKHYVPTRSQRARSVLTFFAQDSGTHNLVYANADISKATQNREVITFCDHWRSVSGHDPHMLVMDQKVTNQAVLGELDQRGIKFLTLRMRSPAL
;
A
#
# COMPACT_ATOMS: atom_id res chain seq x y z
N THR A 1 6.54 20.61 -9.76
CA THR A 1 7.86 20.23 -10.34
C THR A 1 7.75 18.87 -10.98
N ALA A 2 8.12 18.72 -12.24
CA ALA A 2 8.02 17.47 -12.99
C ALA A 2 9.19 16.48 -12.69
N THR A 3 9.62 16.36 -11.44
CA THR A 3 10.67 15.43 -11.02
C THR A 3 10.14 14.01 -11.05
N ARG A 4 10.41 13.25 -12.12
CA ARG A 4 9.97 11.86 -12.31
C ARG A 4 10.97 10.81 -11.80
N ARG A 5 12.19 11.22 -11.46
CA ARG A 5 13.27 10.34 -10.99
C ARG A 5 14.05 11.02 -9.87
N VAL A 6 14.60 10.22 -8.95
CA VAL A 6 15.45 10.73 -7.86
C VAL A 6 16.64 11.54 -8.41
N SER A 7 17.19 11.15 -9.58
CA SER A 7 18.29 11.90 -10.22
C SER A 7 17.93 13.32 -10.66
N HIS A 8 16.65 13.63 -10.85
CA HIS A 8 16.21 14.97 -11.26
C HIS A 8 16.32 16.00 -10.11
N VAL A 9 16.57 15.56 -8.88
CA VAL A 9 16.85 16.51 -7.80
C VAL A 9 18.15 17.26 -8.05
N ASP A 10 19.11 16.63 -8.74
CA ASP A 10 20.40 17.24 -9.05
C ASP A 10 20.23 18.47 -9.96
N ASP A 11 19.19 18.50 -10.82
CA ASP A 11 18.86 19.63 -11.69
C ASP A 11 18.38 20.88 -10.90
N LEU A 12 17.98 20.69 -9.64
CA LEU A 12 17.52 21.77 -8.76
C LEU A 12 18.57 22.25 -7.77
N LEU A 13 19.74 21.59 -7.71
CA LEU A 13 20.80 21.93 -6.73
C LEU A 13 21.44 23.29 -6.97
N ASP A 14 21.44 23.77 -8.21
CA ASP A 14 22.03 25.05 -8.59
C ASP A 14 21.12 26.24 -8.27
N ASP A 15 19.85 25.98 -7.89
CA ASP A 15 18.91 27.00 -7.46
C ASP A 15 18.67 26.98 -5.95
N PRO A 16 19.33 27.88 -5.17
CA PRO A 16 19.17 27.95 -3.73
C PRO A 16 17.73 28.31 -3.30
N ALA A 17 16.95 28.97 -4.15
CA ALA A 17 15.57 29.31 -3.85
C ALA A 17 14.67 28.07 -3.80
N SER A 18 14.99 27.01 -4.56
CA SER A 18 14.24 25.75 -4.54
C SER A 18 14.24 25.09 -3.15
N ALA A 19 15.34 25.13 -2.42
CA ALA A 19 15.42 24.59 -1.07
C ALA A 19 14.54 25.38 -0.10
N LEU A 20 14.65 26.71 -0.14
CA LEU A 20 13.87 27.61 0.73
C LEU A 20 12.36 27.46 0.46
N PHE A 21 11.96 27.34 -0.81
CA PHE A 21 10.57 27.10 -1.19
C PHE A 21 10.02 25.78 -0.60
N ALA A 22 10.88 24.76 -0.52
CA ALA A 22 10.55 23.47 0.10
C ALA A 22 10.65 23.48 1.65
N GLY A 23 10.94 24.62 2.28
CA GLY A 23 11.14 24.72 3.73
C GLY A 23 12.43 24.06 4.23
N LEU A 24 13.42 23.89 3.35
CA LEU A 24 14.69 23.23 3.63
C LEU A 24 15.84 24.25 3.56
N ALA A 25 16.84 24.09 4.44
CA ALA A 25 18.07 24.88 4.35
C ALA A 25 18.92 24.48 3.11
N ILE A 26 18.90 23.20 2.75
CA ILE A 26 19.63 22.64 1.61
C ILE A 26 18.78 21.51 1.02
N LEU A 27 18.74 21.42 -0.33
CA LEU A 27 18.12 20.29 -0.99
C LEU A 27 18.92 19.00 -0.76
N PRO A 28 18.27 17.87 -0.48
CA PRO A 28 18.96 16.60 -0.36
C PRO A 28 19.53 16.17 -1.72
N LYS A 29 20.78 15.75 -1.72
CA LYS A 29 21.41 15.18 -2.92
C LYS A 29 20.80 13.83 -3.28
N LYS A 30 20.94 13.39 -4.52
CA LYS A 30 20.51 12.09 -5.03
C LYS A 30 20.96 10.93 -4.12
N SER A 31 22.23 10.93 -3.66
CA SER A 31 22.74 9.89 -2.75
C SER A 31 21.98 9.87 -1.43
N ALA A 32 21.71 11.02 -0.82
CA ALA A 32 20.95 11.12 0.43
C ALA A 32 19.52 10.59 0.27
N LEU A 33 18.85 10.90 -0.85
CA LEU A 33 17.51 10.40 -1.15
C LEU A 33 17.50 8.88 -1.39
N THR A 34 18.52 8.36 -2.07
CA THR A 34 18.65 6.91 -2.30
C THR A 34 18.92 6.17 -1.00
N GLU A 35 19.85 6.67 -0.18
CA GLU A 35 20.20 6.06 1.10
C GLU A 35 19.06 6.18 2.14
N TYR A 36 18.25 7.22 2.05
CA TYR A 36 17.14 7.44 2.98
C TYR A 36 16.18 6.26 3.00
N SER A 37 15.85 5.71 1.83
CA SER A 37 14.93 4.56 1.73
C SER A 37 15.48 3.30 2.42
N TYR A 38 16.80 3.11 2.44
CA TYR A 38 17.44 1.98 3.15
C TYR A 38 17.48 2.14 4.68
N ARG A 39 17.23 3.35 5.19
CA ARG A 39 17.19 3.63 6.64
C ARG A 39 15.80 3.48 7.23
N LEU A 40 14.78 3.39 6.38
CA LEU A 40 13.39 3.25 6.82
C LEU A 40 13.07 1.77 7.02
N SER A 41 12.82 1.37 8.27
CA SER A 41 12.24 0.06 8.57
C SER A 41 10.76 0.03 8.21
N HIS A 42 10.20 -1.17 8.03
CA HIS A 42 8.76 -1.36 7.84
C HIS A 42 7.94 -0.82 9.02
N ASP A 43 8.48 -0.86 10.24
CA ASP A 43 7.83 -0.27 11.42
C ASP A 43 7.72 1.26 11.31
N HIS A 44 8.77 1.93 10.85
CA HIS A 44 8.71 3.37 10.59
C HIS A 44 7.66 3.72 9.54
N GLN A 45 7.57 2.91 8.47
CA GLN A 45 6.57 3.12 7.41
C GLN A 45 5.15 2.93 7.94
N ARG A 46 4.90 1.88 8.73
CA ARG A 46 3.59 1.63 9.36
C ARG A 46 3.20 2.74 10.33
N ASN A 47 4.12 3.17 11.18
CA ASN A 47 3.87 4.26 12.14
C ASN A 47 3.58 5.59 11.44
N PHE A 48 4.32 5.88 10.35
CA PHE A 48 4.07 7.06 9.52
C PHE A 48 2.67 7.00 8.90
N LEU A 49 2.30 5.85 8.32
CA LEU A 49 1.00 5.65 7.69
C LEU A 49 -0.13 5.82 8.71
N ALA A 50 -0.02 5.22 9.89
CA ALA A 50 -1.01 5.38 10.96
C ALA A 50 -1.15 6.84 11.43
N ALA A 51 -0.04 7.56 11.57
CA ALA A 51 -0.06 8.97 11.92
C ALA A 51 -0.68 9.85 10.80
N LEU A 52 -0.42 9.52 9.54
CA LEU A 52 -1.00 10.18 8.38
C LEU A 52 -2.52 9.96 8.34
N ASP A 53 -2.97 8.70 8.44
CA ASP A 53 -4.38 8.35 8.39
C ASP A 53 -5.17 9.02 9.51
N THR A 54 -4.62 9.06 10.72
CA THR A 54 -5.24 9.80 11.85
C THR A 54 -5.47 11.27 11.48
N LYS A 55 -4.52 11.90 10.77
CA LYS A 55 -4.67 13.29 10.31
C LYS A 55 -5.67 13.43 9.16
N LEU A 56 -5.67 12.50 8.23
CA LEU A 56 -6.61 12.49 7.09
C LEU A 56 -8.04 12.29 7.58
N ILE A 57 -8.27 11.38 8.52
CA ILE A 57 -9.59 11.17 9.15
C ILE A 57 -10.04 12.43 9.87
N ALA A 58 -9.19 13.04 10.69
CA ALA A 58 -9.51 14.27 11.40
C ALA A 58 -9.80 15.47 10.48
N ALA A 59 -9.23 15.46 9.25
CA ALA A 59 -9.47 16.47 8.22
C ALA A 59 -10.68 16.14 7.30
N GLY A 60 -11.35 15.00 7.50
CA GLY A 60 -12.45 14.54 6.63
C GLY A 60 -11.98 14.12 5.23
N LEU A 61 -10.70 13.77 5.08
CA LEU A 61 -10.10 13.36 3.82
C LEU A 61 -9.98 11.84 3.68
N ALA A 62 -10.25 11.09 4.73
CA ALA A 62 -10.35 9.63 4.73
C ALA A 62 -11.43 9.20 5.73
N GLY A 63 -11.94 7.98 5.59
CA GLY A 63 -13.01 7.47 6.44
C GLY A 63 -14.35 8.05 6.05
N SER A 64 -14.74 7.87 4.78
CA SER A 64 -16.10 8.20 4.34
C SER A 64 -17.14 7.54 5.25
N ASP A 65 -18.31 8.15 5.39
CA ASP A 65 -19.42 7.66 6.25
C ASP A 65 -19.85 6.23 5.89
N GLU A 66 -19.60 5.81 4.64
CA GLU A 66 -19.90 4.46 4.17
C GLU A 66 -18.92 3.40 4.70
N GLY A 67 -17.68 3.76 5.03
CA GLY A 67 -16.64 2.85 5.52
C GLY A 67 -16.33 1.71 4.56
N ILE A 68 -16.38 1.99 3.24
CA ILE A 68 -16.15 1.01 2.16
C ILE A 68 -14.74 1.19 1.62
N PHE A 69 -14.01 0.07 1.45
CA PHE A 69 -12.63 0.10 0.95
C PHE A 69 -12.42 -0.86 -0.21
N ASP A 70 -11.76 -0.36 -1.24
CA ASP A 70 -11.29 -1.14 -2.40
C ASP A 70 -9.88 -1.66 -2.11
N LEU A 71 -9.70 -2.98 -2.22
CA LEU A 71 -8.44 -3.65 -1.91
C LEU A 71 -7.84 -4.27 -3.16
N ASP A 72 -6.55 -4.02 -3.42
CA ASP A 72 -5.84 -4.61 -4.56
C ASP A 72 -4.44 -5.11 -4.19
N PHE A 73 -4.06 -6.26 -4.79
CA PHE A 73 -2.71 -6.79 -4.78
C PHE A 73 -2.02 -6.54 -6.11
N HIS A 74 -0.95 -5.80 -6.09
CA HIS A 74 -0.18 -5.49 -7.28
C HIS A 74 1.23 -6.06 -7.20
N ALA A 75 1.73 -6.64 -8.31
CA ALA A 75 3.09 -7.15 -8.40
C ALA A 75 3.98 -6.16 -9.19
N VAL A 76 4.87 -5.48 -8.47
CA VAL A 76 5.83 -4.54 -9.07
C VAL A 76 7.07 -5.30 -9.50
N MET A 77 7.34 -5.36 -10.80
CA MET A 77 8.50 -6.06 -11.34
C MET A 77 9.81 -5.49 -10.82
N HIS A 78 10.70 -6.41 -10.42
CA HIS A 78 12.08 -6.08 -10.05
C HIS A 78 13.03 -6.46 -11.18
N TRP A 79 13.83 -5.48 -11.61
CA TRP A 79 14.79 -5.67 -12.71
C TRP A 79 16.21 -6.03 -12.22
N GLY A 80 16.41 -6.03 -10.90
CA GLY A 80 17.68 -6.41 -10.28
C GLY A 80 17.85 -7.91 -10.07
N ARG A 81 18.96 -8.27 -9.43
CA ARG A 81 19.32 -9.66 -9.11
C ARG A 81 19.13 -9.98 -7.63
N ASP A 82 18.08 -9.47 -7.00
CA ASP A 82 17.80 -9.80 -5.60
C ASP A 82 17.26 -11.23 -5.50
N PRO A 83 18.01 -12.18 -4.91
CA PRO A 83 17.57 -13.56 -4.76
C PRO A 83 16.43 -13.74 -3.77
N ALA A 84 16.22 -12.80 -2.84
CA ALA A 84 15.19 -12.87 -1.81
C ALA A 84 13.78 -12.62 -2.37
N LEU A 85 13.67 -11.96 -3.53
CA LEU A 85 12.38 -11.65 -4.13
C LEU A 85 11.71 -12.89 -4.75
N GLU A 86 10.46 -13.08 -4.40
CA GLU A 86 9.61 -14.13 -4.94
C GLU A 86 9.19 -13.84 -6.39
N LYS A 87 8.80 -14.89 -7.12
CA LYS A 87 8.22 -14.76 -8.47
C LYS A 87 6.70 -14.70 -8.37
N HIS A 88 6.10 -13.59 -8.84
CA HIS A 88 4.67 -13.43 -8.97
C HIS A 88 4.27 -13.36 -10.44
N TYR A 89 3.00 -13.65 -10.74
CA TYR A 89 2.45 -13.46 -12.07
C TYR A 89 2.29 -11.96 -12.35
N VAL A 90 2.87 -11.51 -13.45
CA VAL A 90 2.81 -10.12 -13.91
C VAL A 90 1.92 -10.08 -15.16
N PRO A 91 0.66 -9.59 -15.05
CA PRO A 91 -0.32 -9.64 -16.15
C PRO A 91 0.16 -8.94 -17.43
N THR A 92 0.80 -7.79 -17.28
CA THR A 92 1.33 -7.00 -18.42
C THR A 92 2.36 -7.75 -19.27
N ARG A 93 2.92 -8.83 -18.76
CA ARG A 93 3.89 -9.66 -19.48
C ARG A 93 3.48 -11.11 -19.62
N SER A 94 2.30 -11.49 -19.13
CA SER A 94 1.76 -12.84 -19.16
C SER A 94 2.76 -13.92 -18.66
N GLN A 95 3.62 -13.57 -17.72
CA GLN A 95 4.66 -14.47 -17.18
C GLN A 95 4.92 -14.25 -15.69
N ARG A 96 5.54 -15.25 -15.05
CA ARG A 96 6.05 -15.09 -13.68
C ARG A 96 7.43 -14.46 -13.69
N ALA A 97 7.58 -13.33 -12.99
CA ALA A 97 8.84 -12.62 -12.84
C ALA A 97 9.12 -12.31 -11.35
N ARG A 98 10.39 -12.08 -11.01
CA ARG A 98 10.74 -11.54 -9.70
C ARG A 98 10.06 -10.19 -9.52
N SER A 99 9.36 -10.03 -8.42
CA SER A 99 8.57 -8.83 -8.16
C SER A 99 8.35 -8.62 -6.67
N VAL A 100 8.17 -7.39 -6.29
CA VAL A 100 7.68 -7.00 -4.97
C VAL A 100 6.16 -7.09 -5.03
N LEU A 101 5.56 -7.89 -4.16
CA LEU A 101 4.11 -7.89 -4.00
C LEU A 101 3.73 -6.72 -3.11
N THR A 102 2.82 -5.89 -3.60
CA THR A 102 2.27 -4.75 -2.88
C THR A 102 0.78 -4.95 -2.65
N PHE A 103 0.28 -4.39 -1.58
CA PHE A 103 -1.13 -4.34 -1.25
C PHE A 103 -1.53 -2.89 -0.99
N PHE A 104 -2.69 -2.52 -1.47
CA PHE A 104 -3.27 -1.19 -1.31
C PHE A 104 -4.69 -1.29 -0.81
N ALA A 105 -5.09 -0.35 0.05
CA ALA A 105 -6.48 -0.10 0.37
C ALA A 105 -6.82 1.36 0.08
N GLN A 106 -7.89 1.57 -0.68
CA GLN A 106 -8.42 2.86 -1.06
C GLN A 106 -9.81 3.03 -0.43
N ASP A 107 -10.06 4.18 0.17
CA ASP A 107 -11.40 4.58 0.60
C ASP A 107 -12.25 4.86 -0.65
N SER A 108 -13.33 4.10 -0.84
CA SER A 108 -14.18 4.19 -2.05
C SER A 108 -14.90 5.54 -2.17
N GLY A 109 -15.18 6.21 -1.04
CA GLY A 109 -15.87 7.51 -1.05
C GLY A 109 -14.96 8.68 -1.35
N THR A 110 -13.76 8.71 -0.74
CA THR A 110 -12.81 9.83 -0.92
C THR A 110 -11.79 9.58 -2.04
N HIS A 111 -11.66 8.33 -2.50
CA HIS A 111 -10.65 7.86 -3.45
C HIS A 111 -9.19 8.05 -2.97
N ASN A 112 -8.98 8.28 -1.67
CA ASN A 112 -7.66 8.38 -1.09
C ASN A 112 -7.13 6.99 -0.71
N LEU A 113 -5.83 6.75 -0.94
CA LEU A 113 -5.15 5.58 -0.41
C LEU A 113 -4.96 5.77 1.09
N VAL A 114 -5.46 4.81 1.87
CA VAL A 114 -5.39 4.80 3.33
C VAL A 114 -4.46 3.71 3.86
N TYR A 115 -4.03 2.78 3.01
CA TYR A 115 -3.08 1.76 3.40
C TYR A 115 -2.25 1.29 2.21
N ALA A 116 -0.96 1.05 2.47
CA ALA A 116 -0.05 0.44 1.52
C ALA A 116 0.99 -0.41 2.25
N ASN A 117 1.25 -1.61 1.74
CA ASN A 117 2.31 -2.48 2.24
C ASN A 117 3.04 -3.13 1.06
N ALA A 118 4.38 -3.14 1.11
CA ALA A 118 5.25 -3.77 0.12
C ALA A 118 6.10 -4.91 0.74
N ASP A 119 5.91 -5.19 2.02
CA ASP A 119 6.59 -6.28 2.75
C ASP A 119 5.69 -7.52 2.85
N ILE A 120 5.28 -8.03 1.69
CA ILE A 120 4.33 -9.13 1.59
C ILE A 120 4.98 -10.29 0.84
N SER A 121 4.96 -11.46 1.45
CA SER A 121 5.32 -12.73 0.84
C SER A 121 4.07 -13.55 0.46
N LYS A 122 4.23 -14.60 -0.33
CA LYS A 122 3.14 -15.56 -0.60
C LYS A 122 2.61 -16.22 0.66
N ALA A 123 3.44 -16.38 1.68
CA ALA A 123 3.04 -16.96 2.95
C ALA A 123 2.14 -16.01 3.76
N THR A 124 2.36 -14.69 3.66
CA THR A 124 1.66 -13.67 4.45
C THR A 124 0.51 -13.00 3.71
N GLN A 125 0.49 -13.05 2.38
CA GLN A 125 -0.47 -12.31 1.54
C GLN A 125 -1.94 -12.51 1.96
N ASN A 126 -2.32 -13.74 2.35
CA ASN A 126 -3.71 -14.02 2.71
C ASN A 126 -4.15 -13.33 4.01
N ARG A 127 -3.19 -13.05 4.92
CA ARG A 127 -3.49 -12.32 6.17
C ARG A 127 -3.50 -10.81 5.99
N GLU A 128 -3.03 -10.29 4.87
CA GLU A 128 -2.86 -8.84 4.68
C GLU A 128 -4.18 -8.08 4.77
N VAL A 129 -5.28 -8.69 4.34
CA VAL A 129 -6.62 -8.10 4.49
C VAL A 129 -6.99 -7.88 5.96
N ILE A 130 -6.69 -8.86 6.81
CA ILE A 130 -6.93 -8.74 8.26
C ILE A 130 -5.99 -7.71 8.88
N THR A 131 -4.72 -7.69 8.44
CA THR A 131 -3.74 -6.68 8.85
C THR A 131 -4.23 -5.26 8.54
N PHE A 132 -4.82 -5.06 7.36
CA PHE A 132 -5.47 -3.80 7.01
C PHE A 132 -6.65 -3.47 7.95
N CYS A 133 -7.54 -4.43 8.22
CA CYS A 133 -8.65 -4.22 9.15
C CYS A 133 -8.15 -3.79 10.55
N ASP A 134 -7.11 -4.45 11.04
CA ASP A 134 -6.50 -4.12 12.33
C ASP A 134 -5.86 -2.72 12.33
N HIS A 135 -5.17 -2.37 11.24
CA HIS A 135 -4.65 -1.02 11.02
C HIS A 135 -5.76 0.02 11.03
N TRP A 136 -6.80 -0.18 10.21
CA TRP A 136 -7.92 0.76 10.11
C TRP A 136 -8.60 0.95 11.46
N ARG A 137 -8.87 -0.14 12.17
CA ARG A 137 -9.44 -0.10 13.50
C ARG A 137 -8.58 0.68 14.48
N SER A 138 -7.26 0.56 14.37
CA SER A 138 -6.32 1.28 15.26
C SER A 138 -6.35 2.79 15.07
N VAL A 139 -6.62 3.28 13.84
CA VAL A 139 -6.59 4.72 13.51
C VAL A 139 -7.97 5.38 13.53
N SER A 140 -9.04 4.62 13.23
CA SER A 140 -10.42 5.10 13.18
C SER A 140 -11.26 4.75 14.41
N GLY A 141 -10.84 3.74 15.19
CA GLY A 141 -11.58 3.24 16.35
C GLY A 141 -12.64 2.17 16.04
N HIS A 142 -12.87 1.83 14.76
CA HIS A 142 -13.87 0.84 14.33
C HIS A 142 -13.36 0.00 13.15
N ASP A 143 -13.96 -1.17 12.96
CA ASP A 143 -13.67 -2.00 11.79
C ASP A 143 -14.25 -1.37 10.50
N PRO A 144 -13.69 -1.70 9.30
CA PRO A 144 -14.33 -1.37 8.03
C PRO A 144 -15.77 -1.91 7.97
N HIS A 145 -16.67 -1.17 7.30
CA HIS A 145 -18.04 -1.65 7.08
C HIS A 145 -18.09 -2.67 5.95
N MET A 146 -17.37 -2.40 4.86
CA MET A 146 -17.35 -3.26 3.69
C MET A 146 -16.00 -3.23 2.97
N LEU A 147 -15.58 -4.39 2.45
CA LEU A 147 -14.38 -4.55 1.64
C LEU A 147 -14.76 -5.04 0.24
N VAL A 148 -14.22 -4.40 -0.78
CA VAL A 148 -14.32 -4.82 -2.19
C VAL A 148 -12.97 -5.37 -2.62
N MET A 149 -12.92 -6.64 -3.03
CA MET A 149 -11.67 -7.37 -3.24
C MET A 149 -11.69 -8.17 -4.53
N ASP A 150 -10.53 -8.27 -5.21
CA ASP A 150 -10.34 -9.21 -6.30
C ASP A 150 -10.32 -10.68 -5.80
N GLN A 151 -10.55 -11.62 -6.72
CA GLN A 151 -10.55 -13.07 -6.46
C GLN A 151 -9.26 -13.62 -5.83
N LYS A 152 -8.15 -12.88 -5.84
CA LYS A 152 -6.89 -13.27 -5.18
C LYS A 152 -6.99 -13.43 -3.66
N VAL A 153 -8.04 -12.90 -3.05
CA VAL A 153 -8.26 -12.89 -1.60
C VAL A 153 -9.22 -13.98 -1.12
N THR A 154 -9.54 -14.97 -1.94
CA THR A 154 -10.56 -16.00 -1.65
C THR A 154 -10.09 -17.11 -0.68
N ASN A 155 -9.42 -16.77 0.41
CA ASN A 155 -9.14 -17.71 1.47
C ASN A 155 -10.34 -17.80 2.42
N GLN A 156 -10.95 -18.97 2.54
CA GLN A 156 -12.15 -19.18 3.38
C GLN A 156 -11.92 -18.82 4.85
N ALA A 157 -10.71 -19.04 5.39
CA ALA A 157 -10.39 -18.69 6.77
C ALA A 157 -10.43 -17.17 6.99
N VAL A 158 -9.89 -16.39 6.05
CA VAL A 158 -9.94 -14.92 6.09
C VAL A 158 -11.38 -14.42 5.95
N LEU A 159 -12.14 -14.98 5.00
CA LEU A 159 -13.55 -14.60 4.83
C LEU A 159 -14.39 -14.93 6.07
N GLY A 160 -14.13 -16.08 6.71
CA GLY A 160 -14.77 -16.44 7.99
C GLY A 160 -14.41 -15.50 9.14
N GLU A 161 -13.17 -15.01 9.20
CA GLU A 161 -12.75 -14.00 10.19
C GLU A 161 -13.42 -12.64 9.95
N LEU A 162 -13.56 -12.21 8.69
CA LEU A 162 -14.28 -10.98 8.34
C LEU A 162 -15.76 -11.08 8.75
N ASP A 163 -16.42 -12.22 8.47
CA ASP A 163 -17.79 -12.47 8.85
C ASP A 163 -17.98 -12.42 10.38
N GLN A 164 -17.09 -13.06 11.14
CA GLN A 164 -17.09 -13.01 12.61
C GLN A 164 -16.93 -11.59 13.18
N ARG A 165 -16.21 -10.70 12.47
CA ARG A 165 -16.08 -9.28 12.82
C ARG A 165 -17.26 -8.44 12.35
N GLY A 166 -18.21 -9.01 11.63
CA GLY A 166 -19.34 -8.28 11.03
C GLY A 166 -18.95 -7.41 9.85
N ILE A 167 -17.78 -7.63 9.26
CA ILE A 167 -17.27 -6.89 8.10
C ILE A 167 -17.87 -7.51 6.84
N LYS A 168 -18.64 -6.75 6.08
CA LYS A 168 -19.18 -7.19 4.79
C LYS A 168 -18.06 -7.23 3.75
N PHE A 169 -18.19 -8.14 2.78
CA PHE A 169 -17.22 -8.19 1.69
C PHE A 169 -17.87 -8.57 0.36
N LEU A 170 -17.33 -8.00 -0.71
CA LEU A 170 -17.65 -8.35 -2.09
C LEU A 170 -16.37 -8.85 -2.76
N THR A 171 -16.39 -10.09 -3.27
CA THR A 171 -15.26 -10.67 -4.00
C THR A 171 -15.75 -11.59 -5.09
N LEU A 172 -14.92 -11.78 -6.12
CA LEU A 172 -15.21 -12.72 -7.19
C LEU A 172 -14.88 -14.15 -6.75
N ARG A 173 -15.82 -15.06 -6.91
CA ARG A 173 -15.57 -16.49 -6.68
C ARG A 173 -14.72 -17.07 -7.82
N MET A 174 -13.61 -17.73 -7.48
CA MET A 174 -12.85 -18.49 -8.47
C MET A 174 -13.72 -19.63 -9.02
N ARG A 175 -13.76 -19.76 -10.35
CA ARG A 175 -14.40 -20.91 -10.99
C ARG A 175 -13.62 -22.16 -10.64
N SER A 176 -14.30 -23.14 -10.03
CA SER A 176 -13.78 -24.49 -9.83
C SER A 176 -14.27 -25.38 -10.96
N PRO A 177 -13.44 -26.30 -11.50
CA PRO A 177 -13.91 -27.29 -12.49
C PRO A 177 -14.99 -28.25 -11.96
N ALA A 178 -15.24 -28.25 -10.67
CA ALA A 178 -16.20 -29.14 -9.98
C ALA A 178 -17.55 -28.47 -9.67
N LEU A 179 -17.96 -27.50 -10.47
CA LEU A 179 -19.29 -26.89 -10.41
C LEU A 179 -19.92 -26.87 -11.78
#